data_a04c58cbe4aec555543be6249139c8af
#
_entry.id   a04c58cbe4aec555543be6249139c8af
#
_cell.length_a   1.000
_cell.length_b   1.000
_cell.length_c   1.000
_cell.angle_alpha   90.00
_cell.angle_beta   90.00
_cell.angle_gamma   90.00
#
_symmetry.space_group_name_H-M   'P 1'
#
loop_
_entity.id
_entity.type
_entity.pdbx_description
1 polymer ?
#
loop_
_entity_poly.entity_id
_entity_poly.type
_entity_poly.pdbx_seq_one_letter_code
_entity_poly.pdbx_strand_id
1 'polypeptide(L)'
;MIVGSGRYMEQMLEQALLTNVFLRKGGIRYHVLGDCRAYCARHPQMGQFVSMDEIQPGRDAVFFHPEKEYMCSEVFANADRVILCGNDEAESYALMDALVELHIPGRIYIRVHSERTLDALWRKPAHAEGETVVVPFGMDETLYTLSQSTNREILERGKLVHAYYEWLYGDHGLPPRERVRTEAFETAWNRESSYHRASSVAMADHVEEKARILLHKQALEPGDIGRAGAQYRLLDGAPRRALLELEHRRWMRFMWLSGWQFGEKKDDVRRTHPCLVPFEALPPKEQEKDGIAYEMMSVFENTMEEAKKRKG
;
A
#
# COMPACT_ATOMS: atom_id res chain seq x y z
N MET A 1 -5.68 -12.04 -5.59
CA MET A 1 -7.05 -12.37 -5.18
C MET A 1 -7.18 -12.15 -3.68
N ILE A 2 -8.31 -11.64 -3.20
CA ILE A 2 -8.60 -11.43 -1.77
C ILE A 2 -9.91 -12.15 -1.47
N VAL A 3 -9.91 -13.05 -0.49
CA VAL A 3 -11.08 -13.84 -0.10
C VAL A 3 -11.41 -13.54 1.36
N GLY A 4 -12.64 -13.12 1.61
CA GLY A 4 -13.11 -12.80 2.94
C GLY A 4 -14.27 -11.82 2.93
N SER A 5 -14.65 -11.36 4.12
CA SER A 5 -15.74 -10.41 4.29
C SER A 5 -15.40 -9.39 5.39
N GLY A 6 -16.14 -8.28 5.40
CA GLY A 6 -16.03 -7.26 6.42
C GLY A 6 -14.71 -6.47 6.38
N ARG A 7 -14.34 -5.90 7.52
CA ARG A 7 -13.28 -4.90 7.62
C ARG A 7 -11.89 -5.40 7.20
N TYR A 8 -11.56 -6.66 7.45
CA TYR A 8 -10.23 -7.17 7.09
C TYR A 8 -10.04 -7.26 5.57
N MET A 9 -11.03 -7.76 4.86
CA MET A 9 -11.02 -7.81 3.40
C MET A 9 -10.94 -6.40 2.81
N GLU A 10 -11.72 -5.45 3.32
CA GLU A 10 -11.71 -4.06 2.90
C GLU A 10 -10.32 -3.42 3.08
N GLN A 11 -9.72 -3.58 4.28
CA GLN A 11 -8.38 -3.05 4.57
C GLN A 11 -7.29 -3.68 3.69
N MET A 12 -7.39 -5.00 3.40
CA MET A 12 -6.45 -5.67 2.49
C MET A 12 -6.56 -5.11 1.07
N LEU A 13 -7.78 -4.86 0.58
CA LEU A 13 -7.99 -4.26 -0.73
C LEU A 13 -7.45 -2.83 -0.79
N GLU A 14 -7.78 -1.99 0.20
CA GLU A 14 -7.31 -0.61 0.25
C GLU A 14 -5.78 -0.53 0.33
N GLN A 15 -5.17 -1.33 1.20
CA GLN A 15 -3.72 -1.39 1.31
C GLN A 15 -3.08 -1.86 0.01
N ALA A 16 -3.65 -2.89 -0.64
CA ALA A 16 -3.16 -3.37 -1.92
C ALA A 16 -3.28 -2.29 -3.02
N LEU A 17 -4.36 -1.53 -3.05
CA LEU A 17 -4.53 -0.42 -4.00
C LEU A 17 -3.56 0.74 -3.74
N LEU A 18 -3.23 1.02 -2.48
CA LEU A 18 -2.30 2.10 -2.11
C LEU A 18 -0.84 1.74 -2.37
N THR A 19 -0.45 0.49 -2.10
CA THR A 19 0.96 0.06 -2.17
C THR A 19 1.36 -0.54 -3.51
N ASN A 20 0.45 -1.22 -4.22
CA ASN A 20 0.75 -1.85 -5.50
C ASN A 20 0.68 -0.85 -6.67
N VAL A 21 1.44 0.21 -6.60
CA VAL A 21 1.60 1.19 -7.68
C VAL A 21 2.99 1.04 -8.26
N PHE A 22 3.09 0.45 -9.46
CA PHE A 22 4.35 0.07 -10.08
C PHE A 22 4.53 0.67 -11.47
N LEU A 23 5.78 0.72 -11.95
CA LEU A 23 6.10 0.99 -13.36
C LEU A 23 5.84 -0.28 -14.19
N ARG A 24 4.59 -0.54 -14.55
CA ARG A 24 4.18 -1.67 -15.39
C ARG A 24 3.42 -1.20 -16.62
N LYS A 25 3.62 -1.92 -17.73
CA LYS A 25 2.80 -1.71 -18.94
C LYS A 25 1.39 -2.30 -18.83
N GLY A 26 1.18 -3.28 -17.93
CA GLY A 26 -0.12 -3.89 -17.66
C GLY A 26 -0.65 -3.53 -16.28
N GLY A 27 -1.98 -3.48 -16.12
CA GLY A 27 -2.63 -3.30 -14.84
C GLY A 27 -2.62 -4.56 -13.98
N ILE A 28 -2.95 -4.40 -12.70
CA ILE A 28 -3.16 -5.49 -11.74
C ILE A 28 -4.66 -5.82 -11.71
N ARG A 29 -4.99 -7.10 -11.73
CA ARG A 29 -6.36 -7.58 -11.56
C ARG A 29 -6.59 -7.98 -10.12
N TYR A 30 -7.45 -7.26 -9.43
CA TYR A 30 -7.86 -7.56 -8.06
C TYR A 30 -9.19 -8.31 -8.12
N HIS A 31 -9.21 -9.57 -7.75
CA HIS A 31 -10.44 -10.33 -7.57
C HIS A 31 -10.76 -10.37 -6.08
N VAL A 32 -11.92 -9.87 -5.70
CA VAL A 32 -12.40 -9.79 -4.32
C VAL A 32 -13.62 -10.67 -4.19
N LEU A 33 -13.53 -11.67 -3.34
CA LEU A 33 -14.57 -12.68 -3.13
C LEU A 33 -15.16 -12.51 -1.73
N GLY A 34 -16.43 -12.12 -1.67
CA GLY A 34 -17.15 -11.87 -0.44
C GLY A 34 -18.20 -10.77 -0.56
N ASP A 35 -18.90 -10.43 0.51
CA ASP A 35 -19.91 -9.36 0.50
C ASP A 35 -19.25 -7.96 0.50
N CYS A 36 -19.15 -7.37 -0.67
CA CYS A 36 -18.54 -6.07 -0.91
C CYS A 36 -19.55 -4.93 -1.08
N ARG A 37 -20.85 -5.18 -0.92
CA ARG A 37 -21.90 -4.16 -1.18
C ARG A 37 -21.74 -2.90 -0.35
N ALA A 38 -21.50 -3.05 0.95
CA ALA A 38 -21.28 -1.92 1.84
C ALA A 38 -20.00 -1.14 1.51
N TYR A 39 -18.94 -1.86 1.12
CA TYR A 39 -17.69 -1.25 0.66
C TYR A 39 -17.89 -0.41 -0.61
N CYS A 40 -18.49 -0.98 -1.64
CA CYS A 40 -18.77 -0.27 -2.90
C CYS A 40 -19.64 0.98 -2.68
N ALA A 41 -20.64 0.89 -1.79
CA ALA A 41 -21.49 2.03 -1.46
C ALA A 41 -20.72 3.19 -0.78
N ARG A 42 -19.69 2.88 0.02
CA ARG A 42 -18.83 3.90 0.65
C ARG A 42 -17.76 4.47 -0.28
N HIS A 43 -17.39 3.76 -1.33
CA HIS A 43 -16.31 4.12 -2.25
C HIS A 43 -16.79 4.27 -3.71
N PRO A 44 -17.75 5.15 -4.00
CA PRO A 44 -18.28 5.33 -5.36
C PRO A 44 -17.22 5.85 -6.34
N GLN A 45 -16.12 6.43 -5.84
CA GLN A 45 -15.03 6.99 -6.65
C GLN A 45 -14.08 5.93 -7.21
N MET A 46 -14.15 4.68 -6.77
CA MET A 46 -13.23 3.64 -7.26
C MET A 46 -13.25 3.48 -8.78
N GLY A 47 -14.41 3.62 -9.42
CA GLY A 47 -14.55 3.57 -10.87
C GLY A 47 -13.78 4.65 -11.63
N GLN A 48 -13.30 5.70 -10.95
CA GLN A 48 -12.52 6.77 -11.58
C GLN A 48 -11.05 6.40 -11.83
N PHE A 49 -10.49 5.49 -11.03
CA PHE A 49 -9.07 5.12 -11.12
C PHE A 49 -8.82 3.63 -11.37
N VAL A 50 -9.80 2.78 -11.13
CA VAL A 50 -9.77 1.35 -11.47
C VAL A 50 -11.00 0.99 -12.29
N SER A 51 -10.87 0.03 -13.21
CA SER A 51 -12.05 -0.57 -13.85
C SER A 51 -12.70 -1.53 -12.85
N MET A 52 -14.02 -1.42 -12.70
CA MET A 52 -14.79 -2.28 -11.81
C MET A 52 -15.32 -3.51 -12.53
N ASP A 53 -15.60 -3.39 -13.82
CA ASP A 53 -16.30 -4.40 -14.62
C ASP A 53 -15.50 -4.85 -15.85
N GLU A 54 -14.57 -4.01 -16.35
CA GLU A 54 -13.84 -4.26 -17.58
C GLU A 54 -12.33 -4.08 -17.43
N ILE A 55 -11.58 -4.89 -18.16
CA ILE A 55 -10.12 -4.75 -18.24
C ILE A 55 -9.80 -3.68 -19.27
N GLN A 56 -9.27 -2.55 -18.80
CA GLN A 56 -8.76 -1.47 -19.65
C GLN A 56 -7.23 -1.55 -19.75
N PRO A 57 -6.64 -1.37 -20.94
CA PRO A 57 -5.19 -1.37 -21.11
C PRO A 57 -4.49 -0.37 -20.18
N GLY A 58 -3.48 -0.83 -19.43
CA GLY A 58 -2.69 0.00 -18.54
C GLY A 58 -3.36 0.42 -17.22
N ARG A 59 -4.64 0.08 -17.02
CA ARG A 59 -5.36 0.35 -15.76
C ARG A 59 -5.47 -0.91 -14.90
N ASP A 60 -5.48 -0.73 -13.60
CA ASP A 60 -5.85 -1.77 -12.67
C ASP A 60 -7.36 -2.02 -12.73
N ALA A 61 -7.77 -3.27 -12.50
CA ALA A 61 -9.16 -3.66 -12.49
C ALA A 61 -9.50 -4.36 -11.16
N VAL A 62 -10.66 -4.04 -10.59
CA VAL A 62 -11.20 -4.71 -9.40
C VAL A 62 -12.49 -5.41 -9.78
N PHE A 63 -12.53 -6.71 -9.56
CA PHE A 63 -13.69 -7.55 -9.80
C PHE A 63 -14.24 -8.04 -8.48
N PHE A 64 -15.51 -7.75 -8.19
CA PHE A 64 -16.20 -8.25 -7.02
C PHE A 64 -17.02 -9.47 -7.38
N HIS A 65 -16.84 -10.57 -6.64
CA HIS A 65 -17.52 -11.85 -6.86
C HIS A 65 -18.43 -12.19 -5.68
N PRO A 66 -19.68 -12.59 -5.93
CA PRO A 66 -20.57 -13.10 -4.89
C PRO A 66 -20.02 -14.39 -4.26
N GLU A 67 -20.21 -14.56 -2.96
CA GLU A 67 -19.59 -15.62 -2.14
C GLU A 67 -19.77 -17.07 -2.64
N LYS A 68 -20.82 -17.39 -3.39
CA LYS A 68 -21.18 -18.78 -3.68
C LYS A 68 -20.64 -19.35 -5.00
N GLU A 69 -20.10 -18.52 -5.88
CA GLU A 69 -19.71 -18.97 -7.23
C GLU A 69 -18.20 -19.17 -7.41
N TYR A 70 -17.40 -18.83 -6.44
CA TYR A 70 -15.94 -18.72 -6.61
C TYR A 70 -15.18 -20.05 -6.56
N MET A 71 -15.68 -21.07 -5.84
CA MET A 71 -14.96 -22.35 -5.67
C MET A 71 -14.73 -23.13 -6.97
N CYS A 72 -15.46 -22.80 -8.01
CA CYS A 72 -15.38 -23.47 -9.31
C CYS A 72 -14.71 -22.62 -10.40
N SER A 73 -14.16 -21.45 -10.08
CA SER A 73 -13.74 -20.50 -11.11
C SER A 73 -12.29 -20.68 -11.54
N GLU A 74 -12.04 -20.57 -12.84
CA GLU A 74 -10.70 -20.43 -13.44
C GLU A 74 -9.90 -19.24 -12.86
N VAL A 75 -10.55 -18.38 -12.10
CA VAL A 75 -9.94 -17.20 -11.46
C VAL A 75 -8.85 -17.64 -10.48
N PHE A 76 -9.05 -18.73 -9.72
CA PHE A 76 -8.03 -19.25 -8.81
C PHE A 76 -6.82 -19.81 -9.56
N ALA A 77 -7.06 -20.52 -10.66
CA ALA A 77 -5.98 -21.13 -11.45
C ALA A 77 -4.99 -20.12 -12.04
N ASN A 78 -5.43 -18.85 -12.19
CA ASN A 78 -4.63 -17.77 -12.75
C ASN A 78 -4.17 -16.75 -11.68
N ALA A 79 -4.33 -17.04 -10.41
CA ALA A 79 -3.98 -16.13 -9.34
C ALA A 79 -2.49 -16.24 -8.94
N ASP A 80 -1.72 -15.19 -9.13
CA ASP A 80 -0.33 -15.11 -8.62
C ASP A 80 -0.28 -15.15 -7.09
N ARG A 81 -1.31 -14.59 -6.43
CA ARG A 81 -1.43 -14.48 -4.96
C ARG A 81 -2.88 -14.61 -4.53
N VAL A 82 -3.12 -15.44 -3.52
CA VAL A 82 -4.42 -15.56 -2.84
C VAL A 82 -4.25 -15.13 -1.39
N ILE A 83 -5.10 -14.24 -0.90
CA ILE A 83 -5.09 -13.75 0.49
C ILE A 83 -6.41 -14.17 1.12
N LEU A 84 -6.34 -15.08 2.09
CA LEU A 84 -7.47 -15.55 2.87
C LEU A 84 -7.54 -14.74 4.17
N CYS A 85 -8.56 -13.88 4.26
CA CYS A 85 -8.74 -12.95 5.38
C CYS A 85 -10.19 -12.94 5.90
N GLY A 86 -10.80 -14.11 5.91
CA GLY A 86 -12.14 -14.32 6.51
C GLY A 86 -12.17 -14.01 8.00
N ASN A 87 -13.37 -13.80 8.53
CA ASN A 87 -13.58 -13.63 9.95
C ASN A 87 -13.59 -14.98 10.69
N ASP A 88 -13.87 -16.07 9.97
CA ASP A 88 -13.85 -17.44 10.47
C ASP A 88 -12.56 -18.14 10.02
N GLU A 89 -11.75 -18.53 11.00
CA GLU A 89 -10.51 -19.28 10.74
C GLU A 89 -10.78 -20.68 10.17
N ALA A 90 -11.78 -21.38 10.67
CA ALA A 90 -12.07 -22.74 10.21
C ALA A 90 -12.47 -22.76 8.73
N GLU A 91 -13.27 -21.78 8.29
CA GLU A 91 -13.62 -21.60 6.89
C GLU A 91 -12.38 -21.25 6.04
N SER A 92 -11.52 -20.36 6.55
CA SER A 92 -10.26 -19.99 5.87
C SER A 92 -9.31 -21.18 5.72
N TYR A 93 -9.21 -22.06 6.73
CA TYR A 93 -8.41 -23.29 6.66
C TYR A 93 -8.99 -24.29 5.66
N ALA A 94 -10.31 -24.53 5.68
CA ALA A 94 -10.95 -25.43 4.74
C ALA A 94 -10.75 -25.00 3.28
N LEU A 95 -10.83 -23.68 3.03
CA LEU A 95 -10.56 -23.12 1.72
C LEU A 95 -9.07 -23.24 1.35
N MET A 96 -8.15 -23.00 2.29
CA MET A 96 -6.74 -23.18 2.07
C MET A 96 -6.41 -24.62 1.65
N ASP A 97 -6.93 -25.61 2.38
CA ASP A 97 -6.73 -27.03 2.06
C ASP A 97 -7.23 -27.36 0.67
N ALA A 98 -8.43 -26.92 0.31
CA ALA A 98 -8.99 -27.12 -1.03
C ALA A 98 -8.11 -26.47 -2.14
N LEU A 99 -7.57 -25.28 -1.90
CA LEU A 99 -6.69 -24.61 -2.86
C LEU A 99 -5.32 -25.30 -3.00
N VAL A 100 -4.81 -25.86 -1.90
CA VAL A 100 -3.56 -26.64 -1.92
C VAL A 100 -3.80 -27.96 -2.69
N GLU A 101 -4.91 -28.66 -2.47
CA GLU A 101 -5.27 -29.86 -3.22
C GLU A 101 -5.46 -29.61 -4.71
N LEU A 102 -5.99 -28.45 -5.08
CA LEU A 102 -6.13 -28.01 -6.46
C LEU A 102 -4.81 -27.56 -7.11
N HIS A 103 -3.69 -27.59 -6.38
CA HIS A 103 -2.37 -27.19 -6.87
C HIS A 103 -2.38 -25.77 -7.49
N ILE A 104 -3.06 -24.82 -6.84
CA ILE A 104 -3.11 -23.44 -7.32
C ILE A 104 -1.69 -22.88 -7.37
N PRO A 105 -1.24 -22.36 -8.52
CA PRO A 105 0.10 -21.80 -8.63
C PRO A 105 0.22 -20.51 -7.79
N GLY A 106 1.41 -20.29 -7.22
CA GLY A 106 1.69 -19.06 -6.50
C GLY A 106 1.61 -19.18 -4.98
N ARG A 107 1.28 -18.09 -4.30
CA ARG A 107 1.31 -18.01 -2.84
C ARG A 107 -0.08 -17.82 -2.26
N ILE A 108 -0.40 -18.61 -1.24
CA ILE A 108 -1.59 -18.47 -0.42
C ILE A 108 -1.15 -17.81 0.89
N TYR A 109 -1.65 -16.61 1.15
CA TYR A 109 -1.51 -15.92 2.43
C TYR A 109 -2.76 -16.19 3.24
N ILE A 110 -2.61 -16.74 4.44
CA ILE A 110 -3.75 -17.04 5.33
C ILE A 110 -3.62 -16.27 6.63
N ARG A 111 -4.68 -15.54 6.99
CA ARG A 111 -4.77 -14.90 8.30
C ARG A 111 -5.03 -15.95 9.36
N VAL A 112 -4.18 -15.98 10.38
CA VAL A 112 -4.26 -16.91 11.51
C VAL A 112 -4.02 -16.17 12.81
N HIS A 113 -4.65 -16.62 13.91
CA HIS A 113 -4.40 -16.04 15.24
C HIS A 113 -3.10 -16.57 15.86
N SER A 114 -2.75 -17.83 15.59
CA SER A 114 -1.55 -18.45 16.14
C SER A 114 -0.92 -19.41 15.14
N GLU A 115 0.40 -19.40 15.04
CA GLU A 115 1.17 -20.36 14.24
C GLU A 115 0.94 -21.79 14.72
N ARG A 116 0.79 -22.00 16.03
CA ARG A 116 0.48 -23.32 16.61
C ARG A 116 -0.85 -23.88 16.11
N THR A 117 -1.86 -23.02 15.93
CA THR A 117 -3.16 -23.42 15.38
C THR A 117 -3.01 -23.86 13.95
N LEU A 118 -2.23 -23.13 13.15
CA LEU A 118 -1.93 -23.50 11.76
C LEU A 118 -1.22 -24.86 11.70
N ASP A 119 -0.16 -25.05 12.47
CA ASP A 119 0.60 -26.32 12.52
C ASP A 119 -0.25 -27.53 12.97
N ALA A 120 -1.22 -27.29 13.87
CA ALA A 120 -2.13 -28.31 14.33
C ALA A 120 -3.20 -28.71 13.32
N LEU A 121 -3.67 -27.75 12.53
CA LEU A 121 -4.77 -27.97 11.57
C LEU A 121 -4.25 -28.31 10.17
N TRP A 122 -3.09 -27.81 9.79
CA TRP A 122 -2.54 -28.02 8.46
C TRP A 122 -1.30 -28.93 8.52
N ARG A 123 -1.48 -30.18 8.10
CA ARG A 123 -0.35 -31.09 7.86
C ARG A 123 0.23 -30.78 6.50
N LYS A 124 1.44 -30.17 6.46
CA LYS A 124 2.15 -29.93 5.19
C LYS A 124 2.19 -31.20 4.37
N PRO A 125 1.63 -31.22 3.15
CA PRO A 125 1.84 -32.34 2.25
C PRO A 125 3.34 -32.51 1.99
N ALA A 126 3.81 -33.74 1.87
CA ALA A 126 5.20 -34.02 1.54
C ALA A 126 5.55 -33.41 0.18
N HIS A 127 6.69 -32.70 0.10
CA HIS A 127 7.15 -31.89 -1.02
C HIS A 127 6.98 -32.55 -2.39
N ALA A 128 6.28 -31.86 -3.31
CA ALA A 128 6.27 -32.15 -4.74
C ALA A 128 6.74 -30.91 -5.51
N GLU A 129 7.46 -31.10 -6.61
CA GLU A 129 7.93 -30.02 -7.48
C GLU A 129 6.74 -29.21 -8.03
N GLY A 130 6.72 -27.89 -7.80
CA GLY A 130 5.64 -27.00 -8.24
C GLY A 130 4.70 -26.55 -7.12
N GLU A 131 5.08 -26.64 -5.88
CA GLU A 131 4.23 -26.45 -4.70
C GLU A 131 3.64 -25.07 -4.51
N THR A 132 2.36 -25.06 -4.15
CA THR A 132 1.66 -23.94 -3.54
C THR A 132 2.35 -23.56 -2.22
N VAL A 133 2.84 -22.33 -2.11
CA VAL A 133 3.49 -21.82 -0.89
C VAL A 133 2.43 -21.18 0.01
N VAL A 134 2.22 -21.73 1.20
CA VAL A 134 1.33 -21.14 2.22
C VAL A 134 2.14 -20.26 3.17
N VAL A 135 1.69 -19.01 3.37
CA VAL A 135 2.33 -17.99 4.20
C VAL A 135 1.33 -17.51 5.25
N PRO A 136 1.48 -17.87 6.52
CA PRO A 136 0.62 -17.36 7.58
C PRO A 136 0.94 -15.89 7.88
N PHE A 137 -0.08 -15.11 8.26
CA PHE A 137 0.06 -13.74 8.70
C PHE A 137 -1.00 -13.38 9.75
N GLY A 138 -0.79 -12.25 10.43
CA GLY A 138 -1.76 -11.71 11.37
C GLY A 138 -1.81 -12.42 12.72
N MET A 139 -0.74 -13.17 13.05
CA MET A 139 -0.62 -13.89 14.32
C MET A 139 -0.55 -12.93 15.51
N ASP A 140 -1.23 -13.28 16.59
CA ASP A 140 -1.30 -12.46 17.79
C ASP A 140 0.10 -12.21 18.40
N GLU A 141 0.98 -13.20 18.34
CA GLU A 141 2.36 -13.10 18.81
C GLU A 141 3.18 -12.04 18.05
N THR A 142 2.83 -11.79 16.79
CA THR A 142 3.48 -10.77 15.98
C THR A 142 2.76 -9.44 16.02
N LEU A 143 1.42 -9.42 16.01
CA LEU A 143 0.63 -8.20 16.01
C LEU A 143 0.69 -7.43 17.32
N TYR A 144 0.78 -8.13 18.45
CA TYR A 144 0.82 -7.53 19.77
C TYR A 144 2.23 -7.24 20.30
N THR A 145 3.25 -7.27 19.43
CA THR A 145 4.54 -6.67 19.80
C THR A 145 4.41 -5.16 19.94
N LEU A 146 5.12 -4.55 20.88
CA LEU A 146 5.01 -3.12 21.18
C LEU A 146 5.30 -2.24 19.94
N SER A 147 6.19 -2.71 19.05
CA SER A 147 6.54 -2.01 17.79
C SER A 147 5.45 -2.08 16.74
N GLN A 148 4.71 -3.18 16.66
CA GLN A 148 3.68 -3.38 15.63
C GLN A 148 2.30 -2.91 16.09
N SER A 149 1.93 -3.11 17.38
CA SER A 149 0.66 -2.62 17.91
C SER A 149 0.55 -1.09 17.86
N THR A 150 1.68 -0.39 17.87
CA THR A 150 1.72 1.07 17.74
C THR A 150 1.94 1.55 16.30
N ASN A 151 2.19 0.65 15.34
CA ASN A 151 2.66 1.01 13.97
C ASN A 151 3.75 2.09 14.00
N ARG A 152 4.61 2.03 15.04
CA ARG A 152 5.50 3.13 15.42
C ARG A 152 6.44 3.51 14.27
N GLU A 153 6.98 2.53 13.55
CA GLU A 153 7.93 2.78 12.48
C GLU A 153 7.29 3.57 11.33
N ILE A 154 6.10 3.16 10.88
CA ILE A 154 5.40 3.85 9.80
C ILE A 154 4.90 5.23 10.22
N LEU A 155 4.49 5.39 11.49
CA LEU A 155 4.09 6.68 12.04
C LEU A 155 5.27 7.64 12.13
N GLU A 156 6.44 7.19 12.60
CA GLU A 156 7.66 8.01 12.65
C GLU A 156 8.10 8.42 11.23
N ARG A 157 8.00 7.52 10.25
CA ARG A 157 8.22 7.87 8.85
C ARG A 157 7.19 8.89 8.34
N GLY A 158 5.92 8.73 8.68
CA GLY A 158 4.86 9.69 8.36
C GLY A 158 5.12 11.08 8.95
N LYS A 159 5.60 11.14 10.20
CA LYS A 159 6.04 12.41 10.82
C LYS A 159 7.17 13.09 10.07
N LEU A 160 8.17 12.31 9.59
CA LEU A 160 9.26 12.84 8.78
C LEU A 160 8.76 13.42 7.44
N VAL A 161 7.81 12.75 6.81
CA VAL A 161 7.14 13.26 5.59
C VAL A 161 6.46 14.59 5.89
N HIS A 162 5.66 14.64 6.95
CA HIS A 162 4.94 15.86 7.34
C HIS A 162 5.90 17.00 7.64
N ALA A 163 6.92 16.76 8.44
CA ALA A 163 7.95 17.75 8.76
C ALA A 163 8.73 18.25 7.53
N TYR A 164 8.94 17.37 6.52
CA TYR A 164 9.55 17.76 5.27
C TYR A 164 8.67 18.72 4.48
N TYR A 165 7.36 18.49 4.40
CA TYR A 165 6.43 19.40 3.76
C TYR A 165 6.35 20.74 4.47
N GLU A 166 6.28 20.76 5.81
CA GLU A 166 6.32 21.98 6.59
C GLU A 166 7.61 22.77 6.38
N TRP A 167 8.76 22.07 6.28
CA TRP A 167 10.04 22.71 5.99
C TRP A 167 10.10 23.26 4.56
N LEU A 168 9.59 22.52 3.58
CA LEU A 168 9.63 22.89 2.16
C LEU A 168 8.74 24.10 1.84
N TYR A 169 7.56 24.18 2.43
CA TYR A 169 6.57 25.23 2.16
C TYR A 169 6.48 26.30 3.24
N GLY A 170 7.17 26.12 4.35
CA GLY A 170 7.21 27.04 5.49
C GLY A 170 8.43 27.95 5.52
N ASP A 171 8.90 28.21 6.71
CA ASP A 171 9.99 29.16 7.02
C ASP A 171 11.40 28.58 6.91
N HIS A 172 11.56 27.35 6.40
CA HIS A 172 12.84 26.63 6.34
C HIS A 172 13.61 26.59 7.68
N GLY A 173 12.88 26.56 8.80
CA GLY A 173 13.46 26.46 10.14
C GLY A 173 14.26 25.17 10.38
N LEU A 174 14.04 24.48 11.49
CA LEU A 174 14.78 23.23 11.76
C LEU A 174 14.62 22.19 10.65
N PRO A 175 15.71 21.49 10.25
CA PRO A 175 15.63 20.39 9.32
C PRO A 175 14.63 19.32 9.78
N PRO A 176 13.96 18.60 8.88
CA PRO A 176 12.86 17.67 9.22
C PRO A 176 13.21 16.69 10.33
N ARG A 177 14.42 16.12 10.34
CA ARG A 177 14.89 15.17 11.36
C ARG A 177 15.05 15.77 12.76
N GLU A 178 15.46 17.02 12.83
CA GLU A 178 15.57 17.74 14.10
C GLU A 178 14.20 18.21 14.56
N ARG A 179 13.38 18.68 13.62
CA ARG A 179 12.03 19.17 13.87
C ARG A 179 11.13 18.12 14.50
N VAL A 180 11.12 16.89 14.00
CA VAL A 180 10.29 15.78 14.55
C VAL A 180 10.65 15.38 15.98
N ARG A 181 11.81 15.82 16.48
CA ARG A 181 12.26 15.55 17.87
C ARG A 181 11.80 16.62 18.86
N THR A 182 11.17 17.68 18.38
CA THR A 182 10.71 18.78 19.25
C THR A 182 9.32 18.51 19.81
N GLU A 183 9.07 18.94 21.06
CA GLU A 183 7.76 18.87 21.69
C GLU A 183 6.71 19.69 20.93
N ALA A 184 7.14 20.82 20.35
CA ALA A 184 6.28 21.67 19.53
C ALA A 184 5.74 20.93 18.32
N PHE A 185 6.60 20.16 17.60
CA PHE A 185 6.18 19.34 16.48
C PHE A 185 5.24 18.22 16.91
N GLU A 186 5.56 17.50 17.98
CA GLU A 186 4.70 16.42 18.49
C GLU A 186 3.31 16.92 18.87
N THR A 187 3.25 18.09 19.50
CA THR A 187 1.99 18.75 19.82
C THR A 187 1.19 19.13 18.57
N ALA A 188 1.85 19.70 17.55
CA ALA A 188 1.22 20.05 16.28
C ALA A 188 0.72 18.81 15.54
N TRP A 189 1.55 17.76 15.44
CA TRP A 189 1.19 16.48 14.82
C TRP A 189 -0.04 15.84 15.46
N ASN A 190 -0.14 15.87 16.80
CA ASN A 190 -1.28 15.30 17.51
C ASN A 190 -2.59 16.08 17.30
N ARG A 191 -2.48 17.37 16.98
CA ARG A 191 -3.62 18.22 16.63
C ARG A 191 -3.98 18.20 15.16
N GLU A 192 -3.07 17.69 14.32
CA GLU A 192 -3.30 17.62 12.87
C GLU A 192 -4.49 16.71 12.54
N SER A 193 -5.17 17.00 11.44
CA SER A 193 -6.30 16.20 10.98
C SER A 193 -5.90 14.76 10.70
N SER A 194 -6.79 13.81 10.95
CA SER A 194 -6.56 12.40 10.63
C SER A 194 -6.25 12.20 9.15
N TYR A 195 -6.85 13.01 8.28
CA TYR A 195 -6.62 12.98 6.84
C TYR A 195 -5.17 13.38 6.46
N HIS A 196 -4.66 14.51 6.99
CA HIS A 196 -3.30 14.97 6.69
C HIS A 196 -2.24 14.00 7.25
N ARG A 197 -2.48 13.46 8.46
CA ARG A 197 -1.62 12.41 9.02
C ARG A 197 -1.62 11.16 8.15
N ALA A 198 -2.80 10.71 7.72
CA ALA A 198 -2.92 9.54 6.84
C ALA A 198 -2.26 9.77 5.47
N SER A 199 -2.34 10.98 4.91
CA SER A 199 -1.65 11.34 3.66
C SER A 199 -0.14 11.21 3.79
N SER A 200 0.43 11.73 4.89
CA SER A 200 1.85 11.63 5.16
C SER A 200 2.31 10.19 5.39
N VAL A 201 1.51 9.39 6.10
CA VAL A 201 1.76 7.95 6.31
C VAL A 201 1.69 7.18 5.00
N ALA A 202 0.67 7.42 4.17
CA ALA A 202 0.54 6.73 2.87
C ALA A 202 1.71 7.03 1.92
N MET A 203 2.28 8.23 1.96
CA MET A 203 3.49 8.55 1.21
C MET A 203 4.70 7.81 1.78
N ALA A 204 4.86 7.79 3.10
CA ALA A 204 5.94 7.09 3.77
C ALA A 204 5.92 5.58 3.52
N ASP A 205 4.74 4.98 3.48
CA ASP A 205 4.54 3.55 3.21
C ASP A 205 5.02 3.14 1.81
N HIS A 206 4.91 4.03 0.83
CA HIS A 206 5.33 3.77 -0.55
C HIS A 206 6.82 4.10 -0.83
N VAL A 207 7.57 4.61 0.14
CA VAL A 207 8.99 5.01 -0.05
C VAL A 207 9.87 3.82 -0.42
N GLU A 208 9.67 2.68 0.22
CA GLU A 208 10.45 1.47 -0.08
C GLU A 208 10.18 0.95 -1.49
N GLU A 209 8.94 0.98 -1.97
CA GLU A 209 8.62 0.58 -3.33
C GLU A 209 9.29 1.50 -4.36
N LYS A 210 9.31 2.81 -4.10
CA LYS A 210 10.06 3.77 -4.94
C LYS A 210 11.56 3.45 -4.95
N ALA A 211 12.13 3.10 -3.79
CA ALA A 211 13.54 2.72 -3.70
C ALA A 211 13.84 1.42 -4.47
N ARG A 212 12.97 0.39 -4.36
CA ARG A 212 13.09 -0.84 -5.14
C ARG A 212 13.08 -0.59 -6.64
N ILE A 213 12.17 0.26 -7.10
CA ILE A 213 12.03 0.64 -8.51
C ILE A 213 13.31 1.35 -8.98
N LEU A 214 13.77 2.36 -8.24
CA LEU A 214 14.93 3.16 -8.61
C LEU A 214 16.23 2.34 -8.63
N LEU A 215 16.42 1.45 -7.67
CA LEU A 215 17.62 0.64 -7.53
C LEU A 215 17.55 -0.72 -8.24
N HIS A 216 16.40 -1.06 -8.85
CA HIS A 216 16.14 -2.38 -9.45
C HIS A 216 16.42 -3.54 -8.48
N LYS A 217 16.04 -3.37 -7.20
CA LYS A 217 16.24 -4.36 -6.13
C LYS A 217 14.91 -4.94 -5.64
N GLN A 218 14.91 -6.22 -5.27
CA GLN A 218 13.78 -6.84 -4.57
C GLN A 218 13.85 -6.62 -3.05
N ALA A 219 15.03 -6.78 -2.47
CA ALA A 219 15.28 -6.53 -1.06
C ALA A 219 16.12 -5.27 -0.87
N LEU A 220 15.73 -4.44 0.09
CA LEU A 220 16.46 -3.22 0.43
C LEU A 220 17.37 -3.45 1.63
N GLU A 221 18.54 -2.82 1.57
CA GLU A 221 19.51 -2.76 2.65
C GLU A 221 19.49 -1.38 3.33
N PRO A 222 20.05 -1.25 4.53
CA PRO A 222 20.25 0.04 5.17
C PRO A 222 20.95 1.03 4.24
N GLY A 223 20.40 2.25 4.12
CA GLY A 223 20.93 3.29 3.22
C GLY A 223 20.40 3.25 1.77
N ASP A 224 19.70 2.19 1.35
CA ASP A 224 19.17 2.10 -0.02
C ASP A 224 18.16 3.20 -0.32
N ILE A 225 17.32 3.60 0.63
CA ILE A 225 16.35 4.67 0.42
C ILE A 225 17.07 5.98 0.07
N GLY A 226 18.13 6.34 0.80
CA GLY A 226 18.92 7.52 0.50
C GLY A 226 19.66 7.42 -0.86
N ARG A 227 20.23 6.24 -1.17
CA ARG A 227 20.84 5.98 -2.48
C ARG A 227 19.84 6.15 -3.62
N ALA A 228 18.60 5.66 -3.45
CA ALA A 228 17.54 5.83 -4.42
C ALA A 228 17.18 7.31 -4.63
N GLY A 229 17.10 8.11 -3.56
CA GLY A 229 16.92 9.56 -3.65
C GLY A 229 18.07 10.26 -4.39
N ALA A 230 19.32 9.84 -4.14
CA ALA A 230 20.48 10.35 -4.89
C ALA A 230 20.41 9.99 -6.37
N GLN A 231 20.03 8.75 -6.69
CA GLN A 231 19.85 8.31 -8.09
C GLN A 231 18.72 9.08 -8.79
N TYR A 232 17.59 9.33 -8.11
CA TYR A 232 16.50 10.13 -8.69
C TYR A 232 16.97 11.52 -9.14
N ARG A 233 17.85 12.19 -8.37
CA ARG A 233 18.38 13.51 -8.71
C ARG A 233 19.23 13.53 -9.97
N LEU A 234 19.71 12.39 -10.43
CA LEU A 234 20.48 12.24 -11.66
C LEU A 234 19.62 11.93 -12.89
N LEU A 235 18.33 11.66 -12.67
CA LEU A 235 17.40 11.32 -13.76
C LEU A 235 16.82 12.59 -14.39
N ASP A 236 16.69 12.53 -15.69
CA ASP A 236 15.98 13.51 -16.52
C ASP A 236 15.05 12.83 -17.54
N GLY A 237 14.35 13.60 -18.32
CA GLY A 237 13.55 13.14 -19.45
C GLY A 237 12.50 12.08 -19.09
N ALA A 238 12.39 11.06 -19.95
CA ALA A 238 11.35 10.04 -19.84
C ALA A 238 11.41 9.19 -18.55
N PRO A 239 12.59 8.74 -18.05
CA PRO A 239 12.65 7.99 -16.80
C PRO A 239 12.16 8.81 -15.60
N ARG A 240 12.57 10.08 -15.49
CA ARG A 240 12.10 10.97 -14.42
C ARG A 240 10.60 11.19 -14.52
N ARG A 241 10.08 11.47 -15.73
CA ARG A 241 8.64 11.65 -15.97
C ARG A 241 7.81 10.43 -15.55
N ALA A 242 8.27 9.21 -15.84
CA ALA A 242 7.59 7.98 -15.44
C ALA A 242 7.46 7.84 -13.92
N LEU A 243 8.47 8.29 -13.17
CA LEU A 243 8.44 8.31 -11.71
C LEU A 243 7.46 9.37 -11.16
N LEU A 244 7.41 10.56 -11.76
CA LEU A 244 6.44 11.59 -11.40
C LEU A 244 5.00 11.07 -11.63
N GLU A 245 4.73 10.47 -12.79
CA GLU A 245 3.44 9.84 -13.08
C GLU A 245 3.09 8.72 -12.09
N LEU A 246 4.06 7.91 -11.67
CA LEU A 246 3.86 6.87 -10.67
C LEU A 246 3.40 7.47 -9.33
N GLU A 247 4.06 8.52 -8.85
CA GLU A 247 3.66 9.19 -7.61
C GLU A 247 2.28 9.83 -7.75
N HIS A 248 2.00 10.47 -8.87
CA HIS A 248 0.68 11.03 -9.14
C HIS A 248 -0.42 9.98 -9.06
N ARG A 249 -0.23 8.80 -9.66
CA ARG A 249 -1.18 7.67 -9.57
C ARG A 249 -1.38 7.21 -8.13
N ARG A 250 -0.29 7.10 -7.34
CA ARG A 250 -0.37 6.75 -5.92
C ARG A 250 -1.18 7.80 -5.15
N TRP A 251 -0.87 9.08 -5.36
CA TRP A 251 -1.57 10.19 -4.71
C TRP A 251 -3.05 10.22 -5.08
N MET A 252 -3.40 10.07 -6.35
CA MET A 252 -4.80 10.00 -6.78
C MET A 252 -5.55 8.86 -6.09
N ARG A 253 -4.96 7.66 -5.97
CA ARG A 253 -5.58 6.53 -5.27
C ARG A 253 -5.87 6.86 -3.82
N PHE A 254 -4.91 7.43 -3.12
CA PHE A 254 -5.12 7.88 -1.75
C PHE A 254 -6.27 8.88 -1.65
N MET A 255 -6.32 9.84 -2.55
CA MET A 255 -7.38 10.85 -2.58
C MET A 255 -8.75 10.22 -2.81
N TRP A 256 -8.90 9.36 -3.82
CA TRP A 256 -10.18 8.70 -4.10
C TRP A 256 -10.63 7.76 -2.97
N LEU A 257 -9.73 6.96 -2.40
CA LEU A 257 -10.05 6.12 -1.24
C LEU A 257 -10.43 6.94 -0.01
N SER A 258 -9.93 8.17 0.08
CA SER A 258 -10.33 9.15 1.10
C SER A 258 -11.61 9.93 0.75
N GLY A 259 -12.32 9.56 -0.33
CA GLY A 259 -13.59 10.17 -0.74
C GLY A 259 -13.47 11.47 -1.52
N TRP A 260 -12.27 11.81 -2.02
CA TRP A 260 -12.08 12.99 -2.87
C TRP A 260 -12.47 12.70 -4.32
N GLN A 261 -12.87 13.74 -5.01
CA GLN A 261 -13.26 13.70 -6.43
C GLN A 261 -12.71 14.91 -7.19
N PHE A 262 -12.74 14.84 -8.52
CA PHE A 262 -12.37 15.99 -9.31
C PHE A 262 -13.32 17.16 -9.07
N GLY A 263 -12.77 18.37 -9.05
CA GLY A 263 -13.51 19.63 -9.05
C GLY A 263 -12.58 20.78 -9.46
N GLU A 264 -13.13 21.82 -10.05
CA GLU A 264 -12.36 22.95 -10.59
C GLU A 264 -11.55 23.70 -9.53
N LYS A 265 -11.94 23.58 -8.26
CA LYS A 265 -11.26 24.21 -7.11
C LYS A 265 -11.08 23.19 -6.00
N LYS A 266 -10.00 23.37 -5.23
CA LYS A 266 -9.81 22.62 -4.00
C LYS A 266 -10.84 23.07 -2.96
N ASP A 267 -11.59 22.11 -2.41
CA ASP A 267 -12.57 22.32 -1.35
C ASP A 267 -12.49 21.13 -0.37
N ASP A 268 -12.00 21.39 0.84
CA ASP A 268 -11.79 20.35 1.85
C ASP A 268 -13.13 19.83 2.42
N VAL A 269 -14.19 20.63 2.40
CA VAL A 269 -15.53 20.23 2.89
C VAL A 269 -16.21 19.31 1.87
N ARG A 270 -16.16 19.69 0.60
CA ARG A 270 -16.74 18.89 -0.50
C ARG A 270 -15.82 17.78 -0.99
N ARG A 271 -14.57 17.76 -0.51
CA ARG A 271 -13.51 16.85 -0.94
C ARG A 271 -13.31 16.89 -2.45
N THR A 272 -13.12 18.09 -3.01
CA THR A 272 -12.80 18.25 -4.42
C THR A 272 -11.39 18.79 -4.63
N HIS A 273 -10.71 18.32 -5.69
CA HIS A 273 -9.37 18.77 -6.03
C HIS A 273 -9.15 18.83 -7.55
N PRO A 274 -8.60 19.95 -8.10
CA PRO A 274 -8.42 20.12 -9.54
C PRO A 274 -7.33 19.22 -10.14
N CYS A 275 -6.40 18.73 -9.36
CA CYS A 275 -5.36 17.82 -9.84
C CYS A 275 -5.77 16.34 -9.85
N LEU A 276 -7.02 15.98 -9.53
CA LEU A 276 -7.53 14.61 -9.68
C LEU A 276 -7.88 14.31 -11.14
N VAL A 277 -6.89 14.44 -12.00
CA VAL A 277 -6.92 14.24 -13.46
C VAL A 277 -5.71 13.41 -13.89
N PRO A 278 -5.70 12.80 -15.09
CA PRO A 278 -4.52 12.12 -15.62
C PRO A 278 -3.29 13.03 -15.59
N PHE A 279 -2.12 12.45 -15.36
CA PHE A 279 -0.85 13.17 -15.19
C PHE A 279 -0.56 14.13 -16.36
N GLU A 280 -0.88 13.71 -17.59
CA GLU A 280 -0.69 14.50 -18.79
C GLU A 280 -1.56 15.76 -18.85
N ALA A 281 -2.69 15.76 -18.14
CA ALA A 281 -3.59 16.91 -18.06
C ALA A 281 -3.18 17.93 -17.01
N LEU A 282 -2.20 17.60 -16.17
CA LEU A 282 -1.68 18.53 -15.16
C LEU A 282 -0.81 19.63 -15.80
N PRO A 283 -0.90 20.86 -15.31
CA PRO A 283 0.10 21.89 -15.62
C PRO A 283 1.51 21.42 -15.24
N PRO A 284 2.56 21.79 -16.00
CA PRO A 284 3.94 21.36 -15.72
C PRO A 284 4.39 21.61 -14.27
N LYS A 285 4.02 22.74 -13.69
CA LYS A 285 4.31 23.07 -12.29
C LYS A 285 3.69 22.08 -11.29
N GLU A 286 2.51 21.56 -11.58
CA GLU A 286 1.85 20.56 -10.72
C GLU A 286 2.48 19.18 -10.92
N GLN A 287 2.88 18.83 -12.15
CA GLN A 287 3.61 17.59 -12.43
C GLN A 287 4.93 17.50 -11.64
N GLU A 288 5.68 18.60 -11.54
CA GLU A 288 6.96 18.64 -10.80
C GLU A 288 6.80 18.42 -9.29
N LYS A 289 5.65 18.76 -8.70
CA LYS A 289 5.39 18.54 -7.27
C LYS A 289 5.46 17.07 -6.86
N ASP A 290 5.12 16.16 -7.77
CA ASP A 290 5.22 14.72 -7.51
C ASP A 290 6.67 14.26 -7.29
N GLY A 291 7.65 15.05 -7.74
CA GLY A 291 9.09 14.85 -7.49
C GLY A 291 9.48 14.94 -6.02
N ILE A 292 8.74 15.70 -5.22
CA ILE A 292 8.98 15.88 -3.78
C ILE A 292 9.04 14.53 -3.06
N ALA A 293 8.22 13.56 -3.47
CA ALA A 293 8.20 12.22 -2.90
C ALA A 293 9.53 11.45 -3.05
N TYR A 294 10.34 11.81 -4.03
CA TYR A 294 11.67 11.22 -4.27
C TYR A 294 12.79 12.07 -3.65
N GLU A 295 12.65 13.39 -3.69
CA GLU A 295 13.61 14.30 -3.09
C GLU A 295 13.72 14.12 -1.58
N MET A 296 12.56 13.89 -0.91
CA MET A 296 12.52 13.63 0.53
C MET A 296 13.16 12.30 0.95
N MET A 297 13.48 11.40 0.02
CA MET A 297 14.10 10.11 0.38
C MET A 297 15.41 10.27 1.15
N SER A 298 16.09 11.41 1.00
CA SER A 298 17.27 11.77 1.80
C SER A 298 16.99 11.91 3.30
N VAL A 299 15.76 12.24 3.72
CA VAL A 299 15.43 12.33 5.14
C VAL A 299 15.29 10.96 5.82
N PHE A 300 15.25 9.87 5.06
CA PHE A 300 15.16 8.50 5.58
C PHE A 300 16.51 7.79 5.72
N GLU A 301 17.62 8.44 5.34
CA GLU A 301 18.95 7.81 5.19
C GLU A 301 19.44 7.01 6.40
N ASN A 302 19.05 7.37 7.63
CA ASN A 302 19.55 6.73 8.84
C ASN A 302 18.46 6.09 9.72
N THR A 303 17.18 6.14 9.32
CA THR A 303 16.08 5.62 10.17
C THR A 303 16.18 4.11 10.41
N MET A 304 16.66 3.34 9.43
CA MET A 304 16.86 1.89 9.56
C MET A 304 18.07 1.52 10.44
N GLU A 305 19.13 2.32 10.47
CA GLU A 305 20.28 2.10 11.36
C GLU A 305 19.94 2.43 12.82
N GLU A 306 19.22 3.51 13.06
CA GLU A 306 18.76 3.89 14.40
C GLU A 306 17.75 2.88 14.96
N ALA A 307 16.87 2.32 14.13
CA ALA A 307 15.94 1.26 14.53
C ALA A 307 16.67 -0.04 14.93
N LYS A 308 17.76 -0.41 14.22
CA LYS A 308 18.58 -1.58 14.58
C LYS A 308 19.37 -1.38 15.87
N LYS A 309 19.94 -0.20 16.10
CA LYS A 309 20.68 0.13 17.33
C LYS A 309 19.80 0.17 18.59
N ARG A 310 18.49 0.33 18.44
CA ARG A 310 17.52 0.28 19.55
C ARG A 310 16.97 -1.14 19.84
N LYS A 311 17.25 -2.11 18.95
CA LYS A 311 16.86 -3.53 19.11
C LYS A 311 18.00 -4.42 19.66
N GLY A 312 19.20 -3.90 19.80
CA GLY A 312 20.35 -4.54 20.48
C GLY A 312 20.59 -3.89 21.83
#